data_259bc9f98c297ccd1f35ef56da30c41a
#
_entry.id   259bc9f98c297ccd1f35ef56da30c41a
#
_cell.length_a   1.000
_cell.length_b   1.000
_cell.length_c   1.000
_cell.angle_alpha   90.00
_cell.angle_beta   90.00
_cell.angle_gamma   90.00
#
_symmetry.space_group_name_H-M   'P 1'
#
loop_
_entity.id
_entity.type
_entity.pdbx_description
1 polymer ?
#
loop_
_entity_poly.entity_id
_entity_poly.type
_entity_poly.pdbx_seq_one_letter_code
_entity_poly.pdbx_strand_id
1 'polypeptide(L)'
;MKHNLYYTPELLAFLESYSSCYVKGLDRLLERNEEGLNPSVGHQAGAFLSLLAGIAHPARILELGTCEGASAIMMSRACPEAEIITIEIRPELAQRARNHFREFGVEERITLLEGDMMEIVPALSEEKPFDMIFLDAAKKMYPRLFQLLLKRLAPGGIWLTDDVFLEMACFPEHIKGIDKALRRFNSLVYAEESLQPVMIPLSHGLLLCRKKEA
;
A
#
# COMPACT_ATOMS: atom_id res chain seq x y z
N MET A 1 -0.43 -10.90 32.44
CA MET A 1 -0.69 -11.09 30.99
C MET A 1 0.52 -11.80 30.39
N LYS A 2 0.34 -12.96 29.76
CA LYS A 2 1.42 -13.62 29.04
C LYS A 2 1.77 -12.69 27.87
N HIS A 3 2.95 -12.09 27.88
CA HIS A 3 3.47 -11.32 26.76
C HIS A 3 3.48 -12.26 25.54
N ASN A 4 2.83 -11.84 24.50
CA ASN A 4 2.86 -12.58 23.24
C ASN A 4 4.28 -12.41 22.68
N LEU A 5 5.12 -13.41 22.85
CA LEU A 5 6.54 -13.46 22.46
C LEU A 5 6.76 -13.40 20.94
N TYR A 6 5.69 -13.18 20.15
CA TYR A 6 5.71 -13.36 18.70
C TYR A 6 6.28 -12.18 17.90
N TYR A 7 6.65 -11.05 18.53
CA TYR A 7 7.21 -9.90 17.82
C TYR A 7 8.38 -9.29 18.59
N THR A 8 9.39 -10.12 18.88
CA THR A 8 10.65 -9.62 19.44
C THR A 8 11.55 -9.09 18.33
N PRO A 9 12.50 -8.18 18.64
CA PRO A 9 13.49 -7.72 17.67
C PRO A 9 14.23 -8.86 16.98
N GLU A 10 14.49 -9.96 17.71
CA GLU A 10 15.18 -11.16 17.19
C GLU A 10 14.32 -11.88 16.15
N LEU A 11 12.99 -11.99 16.38
CA LEU A 11 12.08 -12.58 15.41
C LEU A 11 11.99 -11.71 14.15
N LEU A 12 11.90 -10.38 14.32
CA LEU A 12 11.88 -9.47 13.18
C LEU A 12 13.16 -9.57 12.36
N ALA A 13 14.33 -9.55 13.01
CA ALA A 13 15.61 -9.75 12.33
C ALA A 13 15.70 -11.12 11.63
N PHE A 14 15.18 -12.19 12.25
CA PHE A 14 15.10 -13.50 11.64
C PHE A 14 14.22 -13.49 10.40
N LEU A 15 13.01 -12.91 10.46
CA LEU A 15 12.11 -12.80 9.31
C LEU A 15 12.73 -11.96 8.19
N GLU A 16 13.37 -10.85 8.52
CA GLU A 16 14.08 -10.02 7.54
C GLU A 16 15.22 -10.75 6.87
N SER A 17 15.93 -11.64 7.56
CA SER A 17 17.02 -12.45 6.97
C SER A 17 16.55 -13.41 5.86
N TYR A 18 15.24 -13.73 5.81
CA TYR A 18 14.61 -14.50 4.73
C TYR A 18 13.91 -13.61 3.70
N SER A 19 13.91 -12.28 3.90
CA SER A 19 13.28 -11.37 2.97
C SER A 19 14.25 -11.08 1.83
N SER A 20 13.90 -11.51 0.64
CA SER A 20 14.59 -11.13 -0.58
C SER A 20 13.61 -10.50 -1.55
N CYS A 21 14.02 -9.44 -2.21
CA CYS A 21 13.25 -8.93 -3.33
C CYS A 21 13.46 -9.85 -4.53
N TYR A 22 12.38 -10.50 -5.01
CA TYR A 22 12.49 -11.36 -6.20
C TYR A 22 12.55 -10.56 -7.51
N VAL A 23 12.39 -9.23 -7.47
CA VAL A 23 12.67 -8.35 -8.59
C VAL A 23 14.13 -7.93 -8.53
N LYS A 24 14.95 -8.53 -9.38
CA LYS A 24 16.39 -8.29 -9.38
C LYS A 24 16.72 -6.80 -9.52
N GLY A 25 17.53 -6.28 -8.60
CA GLY A 25 18.00 -4.89 -8.58
C GLY A 25 17.02 -3.90 -7.93
N LEU A 26 15.87 -4.36 -7.43
CA LEU A 26 14.90 -3.49 -6.74
C LEU A 26 15.27 -3.27 -5.26
N ASP A 27 16.12 -4.13 -4.68
CA ASP A 27 16.53 -4.04 -3.26
C ASP A 27 16.96 -2.63 -2.86
N ARG A 28 17.71 -1.95 -3.73
CA ARG A 28 18.16 -0.56 -3.50
C ARG A 28 17.03 0.45 -3.29
N LEU A 29 15.82 0.19 -3.81
CA LEU A 29 14.65 1.04 -3.62
C LEU A 29 13.86 0.67 -2.36
N LEU A 30 14.10 -0.53 -1.81
CA LEU A 30 13.47 -1.02 -0.59
C LEU A 30 14.32 -0.72 0.65
N GLU A 31 15.61 -0.51 0.48
CA GLU A 31 16.53 -0.13 1.55
C GLU A 31 16.33 1.36 1.89
N ARG A 32 16.43 1.69 3.19
CA ARG A 32 16.46 3.09 3.62
C ARG A 32 17.71 3.74 3.06
N ASN A 33 17.55 4.88 2.37
CA ASN A 33 18.69 5.69 2.02
C ASN A 33 19.37 6.27 3.28
N GLU A 34 20.63 6.69 3.16
CA GLU A 34 21.41 7.26 4.26
C GLU A 34 20.76 8.51 4.88
N GLU A 35 19.84 9.17 4.17
CA GLU A 35 19.09 10.35 4.62
C GLU A 35 17.85 9.98 5.46
N GLY A 36 17.52 8.70 5.63
CA GLY A 36 16.37 8.25 6.41
C GLY A 36 15.00 8.59 5.80
N LEU A 37 14.98 9.05 4.56
CA LEU A 37 13.80 9.61 3.87
C LEU A 37 13.12 8.62 2.93
N ASN A 38 13.44 7.33 2.99
CA ASN A 38 12.77 6.38 2.09
C ASN A 38 11.60 5.70 2.79
N PRO A 39 10.37 6.19 2.61
CA PRO A 39 9.14 5.51 3.01
C PRO A 39 8.79 4.41 1.98
N SER A 40 9.70 3.48 1.73
CA SER A 40 9.40 2.31 0.92
C SER A 40 8.60 1.30 1.72
N VAL A 41 7.75 0.55 1.04
CA VAL A 41 6.93 -0.54 1.61
C VAL A 41 7.77 -1.61 2.37
N GLY A 42 9.09 -1.61 2.24
CA GLY A 42 10.00 -2.57 2.84
C GLY A 42 9.90 -3.98 2.21
N HIS A 43 10.86 -4.83 2.55
CA HIS A 43 10.98 -6.16 1.91
C HIS A 43 9.80 -7.08 2.21
N GLN A 44 9.40 -7.20 3.48
CA GLN A 44 8.33 -8.14 3.90
C GLN A 44 6.95 -7.73 3.35
N ALA A 45 6.57 -6.48 3.55
CA ALA A 45 5.27 -5.99 3.10
C ALA A 45 5.22 -5.93 1.56
N GLY A 46 6.32 -5.56 0.90
CA GLY A 46 6.45 -5.58 -0.55
C GLY A 46 6.35 -7.00 -1.14
N ALA A 47 7.00 -8.00 -0.51
CA ALA A 47 6.85 -9.39 -0.92
C ALA A 47 5.41 -9.88 -0.77
N PHE A 48 4.74 -9.53 0.34
CA PHE A 48 3.33 -9.85 0.56
C PHE A 48 2.42 -9.18 -0.48
N LEU A 49 2.62 -7.87 -0.73
CA LEU A 49 1.89 -7.11 -1.74
C LEU A 49 1.97 -7.77 -3.13
N SER A 50 3.19 -8.15 -3.50
CA SER A 50 3.45 -8.76 -4.79
C SER A 50 2.84 -10.16 -4.92
N LEU A 51 2.97 -10.99 -3.89
CA LEU A 51 2.34 -12.31 -3.83
C LEU A 51 0.81 -12.18 -3.91
N LEU A 52 0.24 -11.24 -3.16
CA LEU A 52 -1.20 -10.98 -3.18
C LEU A 52 -1.68 -10.55 -4.57
N ALA A 53 -0.97 -9.63 -5.22
CA ALA A 53 -1.28 -9.21 -6.58
C ALA A 53 -1.20 -10.40 -7.56
N GLY A 54 -0.14 -11.22 -7.47
CA GLY A 54 0.02 -12.42 -8.28
C GLY A 54 -1.08 -13.47 -8.09
N ILE A 55 -1.64 -13.60 -6.88
CA ILE A 55 -2.75 -14.52 -6.61
C ILE A 55 -4.09 -13.93 -7.09
N ALA A 56 -4.29 -12.63 -6.92
CA ALA A 56 -5.55 -11.96 -7.25
C ALA A 56 -5.74 -11.72 -8.75
N HIS A 57 -4.65 -11.68 -9.54
CA HIS A 57 -4.66 -11.38 -10.97
C HIS A 57 -5.50 -10.16 -11.34
N PRO A 58 -5.31 -8.99 -10.68
CA PRO A 58 -6.09 -7.80 -10.96
C PRO A 58 -5.82 -7.32 -12.40
N ALA A 59 -6.86 -6.94 -13.14
CA ALA A 59 -6.71 -6.28 -14.42
C ALA A 59 -6.36 -4.78 -14.22
N ARG A 60 -6.86 -4.16 -13.14
CA ARG A 60 -6.63 -2.74 -12.85
C ARG A 60 -6.26 -2.53 -11.39
N ILE A 61 -5.17 -1.81 -11.17
CA ILE A 61 -4.63 -1.48 -9.83
C ILE A 61 -4.60 0.03 -9.66
N LEU A 62 -5.06 0.51 -8.49
CA LEU A 62 -4.86 1.88 -8.04
C LEU A 62 -3.89 1.89 -6.86
N GLU A 63 -2.82 2.66 -6.97
CA GLU A 63 -1.88 2.90 -5.90
C GLU A 63 -1.93 4.38 -5.46
N LEU A 64 -1.96 4.61 -4.16
CA LEU A 64 -1.85 5.94 -3.57
C LEU A 64 -0.57 6.04 -2.75
N GLY A 65 0.37 6.86 -3.22
CA GLY A 65 1.71 6.98 -2.68
C GLY A 65 2.74 6.21 -3.51
N THR A 66 3.12 6.76 -4.65
CA THR A 66 4.13 6.14 -5.54
C THR A 66 5.52 6.12 -4.93
N CYS A 67 5.89 7.21 -4.23
CA CYS A 67 7.27 7.45 -3.79
C CYS A 67 8.26 7.28 -4.95
N GLU A 68 9.25 6.41 -4.82
CA GLU A 68 10.21 6.11 -5.90
C GLU A 68 9.76 4.94 -6.81
N GLY A 69 8.56 4.39 -6.61
CA GLY A 69 7.91 3.43 -7.50
C GLY A 69 8.17 1.96 -7.22
N ALA A 70 8.78 1.60 -6.08
CA ALA A 70 9.13 0.22 -5.78
C ALA A 70 7.91 -0.71 -5.77
N SER A 71 6.85 -0.36 -5.06
CA SER A 71 5.59 -1.12 -4.96
C SER A 71 4.89 -1.28 -6.31
N ALA A 72 4.81 -0.19 -7.10
CA ALA A 72 4.26 -0.23 -8.45
C ALA A 72 5.03 -1.20 -9.37
N ILE A 73 6.38 -1.19 -9.31
CA ILE A 73 7.24 -2.12 -10.06
C ILE A 73 6.97 -3.55 -9.62
N MET A 74 6.88 -3.81 -8.30
CA MET A 74 6.60 -5.15 -7.77
C MET A 74 5.25 -5.68 -8.25
N MET A 75 4.19 -4.87 -8.15
CA MET A 75 2.86 -5.24 -8.64
C MET A 75 2.85 -5.47 -10.15
N SER A 76 3.49 -4.59 -10.93
CA SER A 76 3.59 -4.75 -12.39
C SER A 76 4.34 -6.01 -12.82
N ARG A 77 5.34 -6.45 -12.04
CA ARG A 77 6.06 -7.71 -12.31
C ARG A 77 5.24 -8.93 -11.91
N ALA A 78 4.46 -8.84 -10.83
CA ALA A 78 3.57 -9.92 -10.41
C ALA A 78 2.37 -10.10 -11.34
N CYS A 79 1.89 -9.01 -11.94
CA CYS A 79 0.72 -8.97 -12.83
C CYS A 79 1.08 -8.28 -14.15
N PRO A 80 1.73 -8.96 -15.11
CA PRO A 80 2.22 -8.35 -16.35
C PRO A 80 1.11 -7.76 -17.23
N GLU A 81 -0.13 -8.23 -17.08
CA GLU A 81 -1.29 -7.75 -17.86
C GLU A 81 -2.06 -6.62 -17.17
N ALA A 82 -1.69 -6.27 -15.92
CA ALA A 82 -2.40 -5.27 -15.17
C ALA A 82 -2.09 -3.84 -15.63
N GLU A 83 -3.11 -3.01 -15.77
CA GLU A 83 -3.01 -1.56 -15.83
C GLU A 83 -2.86 -0.99 -14.41
N ILE A 84 -1.79 -0.25 -14.14
CA ILE A 84 -1.54 0.37 -12.84
C ILE A 84 -1.67 1.88 -12.97
N ILE A 85 -2.54 2.48 -12.15
CA ILE A 85 -2.56 3.93 -11.94
C ILE A 85 -1.95 4.19 -10.56
N THR A 86 -0.93 5.04 -10.50
CA THR A 86 -0.27 5.43 -9.24
C THR A 86 -0.24 6.94 -9.09
N ILE A 87 -0.35 7.45 -7.86
CA ILE A 87 -0.49 8.88 -7.55
C ILE A 87 0.63 9.33 -6.62
N GLU A 88 1.37 10.39 -7.02
CA GLU A 88 2.40 11.01 -6.20
C GLU A 88 2.25 12.54 -6.22
N ILE A 89 2.28 13.14 -5.03
CA ILE A 89 2.14 14.60 -4.89
C ILE A 89 3.46 15.34 -5.06
N ARG A 90 4.60 14.68 -4.83
CA ARG A 90 5.94 15.29 -4.89
C ARG A 90 6.55 15.13 -6.28
N PRO A 91 6.74 16.23 -7.05
CA PRO A 91 7.25 16.15 -8.41
C PRO A 91 8.61 15.45 -8.53
N GLU A 92 9.50 15.69 -7.55
CA GLU A 92 10.84 15.09 -7.52
C GLU A 92 10.80 13.56 -7.38
N LEU A 93 9.87 13.02 -6.58
CA LEU A 93 9.68 11.58 -6.45
C LEU A 93 8.98 10.99 -7.66
N ALA A 94 7.97 11.68 -8.17
CA ALA A 94 7.29 11.28 -9.41
C ALA A 94 8.29 11.15 -10.57
N GLN A 95 9.23 12.10 -10.69
CA GLN A 95 10.28 12.02 -11.72
C GLN A 95 11.24 10.85 -11.49
N ARG A 96 11.64 10.57 -10.25
CA ARG A 96 12.46 9.38 -9.92
C ARG A 96 11.72 8.10 -10.24
N ALA A 97 10.45 7.98 -9.85
CA ALA A 97 9.61 6.82 -10.16
C ALA A 97 9.51 6.57 -11.67
N ARG A 98 9.27 7.60 -12.49
CA ARG A 98 9.27 7.47 -13.97
C ARG A 98 10.60 6.95 -14.51
N ASN A 99 11.74 7.36 -13.92
CA ASN A 99 13.05 6.86 -14.31
C ASN A 99 13.19 5.37 -13.98
N HIS A 100 12.78 4.97 -12.77
CA HIS A 100 12.79 3.57 -12.35
C HIS A 100 11.82 2.72 -13.19
N PHE A 101 10.63 3.20 -13.54
CA PHE A 101 9.70 2.46 -14.42
C PHE A 101 10.34 2.14 -15.77
N ARG A 102 11.07 3.10 -16.36
CA ARG A 102 11.84 2.88 -17.61
C ARG A 102 12.98 1.89 -17.40
N GLU A 103 13.77 2.04 -16.34
CA GLU A 103 14.87 1.15 -16.02
C GLU A 103 14.42 -0.31 -15.85
N PHE A 104 13.26 -0.49 -15.20
CA PHE A 104 12.68 -1.81 -14.99
C PHE A 104 11.79 -2.28 -16.15
N GLY A 105 11.61 -1.49 -17.22
CA GLY A 105 10.82 -1.85 -18.41
C GLY A 105 9.34 -2.10 -18.11
N VAL A 106 8.74 -1.25 -17.26
CA VAL A 106 7.32 -1.36 -16.86
C VAL A 106 6.52 -0.08 -17.12
N GLU A 107 7.13 0.94 -17.72
CA GLU A 107 6.54 2.26 -17.94
C GLU A 107 5.27 2.26 -18.78
N GLU A 108 5.12 1.33 -19.71
CA GLU A 108 3.94 1.25 -20.57
C GLU A 108 2.68 0.76 -19.82
N ARG A 109 2.86 0.12 -18.65
CA ARG A 109 1.77 -0.43 -17.85
C ARG A 109 1.44 0.41 -16.63
N ILE A 110 2.29 1.41 -16.30
CA ILE A 110 2.14 2.24 -15.12
C ILE A 110 1.89 3.69 -15.52
N THR A 111 0.68 4.17 -15.28
CA THR A 111 0.32 5.57 -15.43
C THR A 111 0.54 6.30 -14.11
N LEU A 112 1.57 7.16 -14.03
CA LEU A 112 1.81 7.99 -12.86
C LEU A 112 1.10 9.33 -13.02
N LEU A 113 0.16 9.60 -12.14
CA LEU A 113 -0.55 10.88 -12.00
C LEU A 113 0.12 11.71 -10.90
N GLU A 114 0.57 12.90 -11.27
CA GLU A 114 1.24 13.82 -10.35
C GLU A 114 0.23 14.82 -9.79
N GLY A 115 0.08 14.86 -8.45
CA GLY A 115 -0.83 15.79 -7.79
C GLY A 115 -1.44 15.27 -6.49
N ASP A 116 -2.40 16.02 -5.97
CA ASP A 116 -3.11 15.65 -4.72
C ASP A 116 -4.12 14.53 -4.99
N MET A 117 -3.97 13.41 -4.30
CA MET A 117 -4.89 12.29 -4.35
C MET A 117 -6.34 12.68 -3.99
N MET A 118 -6.53 13.74 -3.18
CA MET A 118 -7.87 14.23 -2.83
C MET A 118 -8.57 14.94 -4.00
N GLU A 119 -7.83 15.36 -5.02
CA GLU A 119 -8.36 15.93 -6.26
C GLU A 119 -8.41 14.87 -7.36
N ILE A 120 -7.38 14.03 -7.45
CA ILE A 120 -7.25 13.03 -8.52
C ILE A 120 -8.26 11.89 -8.34
N VAL A 121 -8.37 11.29 -7.14
CA VAL A 121 -9.25 10.13 -6.93
C VAL A 121 -10.71 10.42 -7.27
N PRO A 122 -11.31 11.56 -6.88
CA PRO A 122 -12.67 11.90 -7.31
C PRO A 122 -12.86 12.05 -8.82
N ALA A 123 -11.81 12.43 -9.55
CA ALA A 123 -11.83 12.58 -11.01
C ALA A 123 -11.68 11.26 -11.77
N LEU A 124 -11.24 10.18 -11.12
CA LEU A 124 -11.20 8.85 -11.74
C LEU A 124 -12.62 8.33 -11.99
N SER A 125 -12.83 7.66 -13.11
CA SER A 125 -14.14 7.12 -13.50
C SER A 125 -14.63 6.04 -12.53
N GLU A 126 -15.89 6.14 -12.10
CA GLU A 126 -16.57 5.08 -11.34
C GLU A 126 -17.02 3.91 -12.21
N GLU A 127 -17.15 4.12 -13.52
CA GLU A 127 -17.52 3.06 -14.48
C GLU A 127 -16.41 2.06 -14.75
N LYS A 128 -15.17 2.42 -14.38
CA LYS A 128 -13.99 1.57 -14.50
C LYS A 128 -13.37 1.37 -13.12
N PRO A 129 -13.98 0.56 -12.24
CA PRO A 129 -13.45 0.33 -10.91
C PRO A 129 -12.11 -0.43 -10.95
N PHE A 130 -11.43 -0.46 -9.82
CA PHE A 130 -10.16 -1.15 -9.66
C PHE A 130 -10.37 -2.50 -8.98
N ASP A 131 -9.70 -3.53 -9.49
CA ASP A 131 -9.72 -4.87 -8.89
C ASP A 131 -8.83 -4.94 -7.65
N MET A 132 -7.82 -4.05 -7.60
CA MET A 132 -6.94 -3.92 -6.45
C MET A 132 -6.65 -2.45 -6.14
N ILE A 133 -6.69 -2.09 -4.86
CA ILE A 133 -6.24 -0.78 -4.35
C ILE A 133 -5.10 -1.01 -3.36
N PHE A 134 -3.99 -0.29 -3.52
CA PHE A 134 -2.93 -0.21 -2.53
C PHE A 134 -2.82 1.22 -1.99
N LEU A 135 -2.99 1.38 -0.68
CA LEU A 135 -2.94 2.67 0.00
C LEU A 135 -1.72 2.73 0.92
N ASP A 136 -0.70 3.48 0.51
CA ASP A 136 0.50 3.79 1.29
C ASP A 136 0.89 5.26 1.12
N ALA A 137 0.09 6.15 1.66
CA ALA A 137 0.23 7.59 1.51
C ALA A 137 0.28 8.30 2.88
N ALA A 138 0.04 9.62 2.89
CA ALA A 138 -0.03 10.40 4.13
C ALA A 138 -1.17 9.90 5.05
N LYS A 139 -0.82 9.25 6.15
CA LYS A 139 -1.73 8.53 7.05
C LYS A 139 -2.89 9.37 7.60
N LYS A 140 -2.68 10.69 7.75
CA LYS A 140 -3.76 11.64 8.15
C LYS A 140 -4.90 11.73 7.14
N MET A 141 -4.66 11.34 5.88
CA MET A 141 -5.64 11.40 4.80
C MET A 141 -6.52 10.14 4.72
N TYR A 142 -6.11 9.01 5.31
CA TYR A 142 -6.81 7.73 5.21
C TYR A 142 -8.31 7.81 5.53
N PRO A 143 -8.76 8.45 6.64
CA PRO A 143 -10.21 8.55 6.91
C PRO A 143 -11.00 9.32 5.85
N ARG A 144 -10.36 10.30 5.18
CA ARG A 144 -11.00 11.10 4.12
C ARG A 144 -11.05 10.35 2.80
N LEU A 145 -10.04 9.51 2.54
CA LEU A 145 -9.96 8.68 1.34
C LEU A 145 -10.92 7.49 1.39
N PHE A 146 -11.32 7.05 2.58
CA PHE A 146 -12.09 5.81 2.76
C PHE A 146 -13.28 5.69 1.79
N GLN A 147 -14.22 6.65 1.82
CA GLN A 147 -15.41 6.61 0.97
C GLN A 147 -15.09 6.78 -0.52
N LEU A 148 -14.06 7.56 -0.84
CA LEU A 148 -13.62 7.75 -2.22
C LEU A 148 -13.09 6.45 -2.82
N LEU A 149 -12.26 5.72 -2.05
CA LEU A 149 -11.66 4.46 -2.49
C LEU A 149 -12.69 3.32 -2.52
N LEU A 150 -13.61 3.27 -1.53
CA LEU A 150 -14.67 2.27 -1.49
C LEU A 150 -15.55 2.30 -2.76
N LYS A 151 -15.83 3.49 -3.29
CA LYS A 151 -16.57 3.66 -4.55
C LYS A 151 -15.77 3.23 -5.77
N ARG A 152 -14.45 3.29 -5.71
CA ARG A 152 -13.55 2.93 -6.82
C ARG A 152 -13.15 1.45 -6.80
N LEU A 153 -13.40 0.72 -5.70
CA LEU A 153 -13.10 -0.69 -5.59
C LEU A 153 -14.22 -1.52 -6.24
N ALA A 154 -13.84 -2.42 -7.14
CA ALA A 154 -14.75 -3.35 -7.79
C ALA A 154 -15.42 -4.30 -6.78
N PRO A 155 -16.64 -4.79 -7.02
CA PRO A 155 -17.15 -5.98 -6.32
C PRO A 155 -16.16 -7.14 -6.46
N GLY A 156 -15.90 -7.86 -5.36
CA GLY A 156 -14.86 -8.90 -5.33
C GLY A 156 -13.42 -8.37 -5.23
N GLY A 157 -13.21 -7.09 -5.44
CA GLY A 157 -11.88 -6.46 -5.44
C GLY A 157 -11.20 -6.44 -4.06
N ILE A 158 -9.89 -6.26 -4.08
CA ILE A 158 -9.00 -6.29 -2.90
C ILE A 158 -8.48 -4.88 -2.61
N TRP A 159 -8.46 -4.52 -1.33
CA TRP A 159 -7.86 -3.28 -0.86
C TRP A 159 -6.84 -3.57 0.23
N LEU A 160 -5.57 -3.26 -0.01
CA LEU A 160 -4.48 -3.35 0.94
C LEU A 160 -4.06 -1.95 1.39
N THR A 161 -3.92 -1.76 2.69
CA THR A 161 -3.42 -0.50 3.29
C THR A 161 -2.22 -0.79 4.16
N ASP A 162 -1.14 -0.03 3.99
CA ASP A 162 0.06 -0.14 4.81
C ASP A 162 0.04 0.81 6.01
N ASP A 163 0.89 0.50 7.01
CA ASP A 163 1.14 1.30 8.22
C ASP A 163 -0.11 1.54 9.09
N VAL A 164 -1.05 0.59 9.14
CA VAL A 164 -2.32 0.78 9.88
C VAL A 164 -2.17 0.72 11.40
N PHE A 165 -1.05 0.22 11.92
CA PHE A 165 -0.76 0.23 13.36
C PHE A 165 0.12 1.40 13.74
N LEU A 166 1.08 1.80 12.88
CA LEU A 166 2.26 2.54 13.26
C LEU A 166 2.73 2.15 14.69
N GLU A 167 3.70 2.80 15.25
CA GLU A 167 4.27 2.36 16.52
C GLU A 167 3.27 2.36 17.69
N MET A 168 2.23 3.19 17.62
CA MET A 168 1.43 3.55 18.80
C MET A 168 -0.09 3.49 18.61
N ALA A 169 -0.59 3.24 17.38
CA ALA A 169 -2.03 3.27 17.11
C ALA A 169 -2.84 2.21 17.89
N CYS A 170 -2.18 1.15 18.37
CA CYS A 170 -2.79 0.10 19.18
C CYS A 170 -2.84 0.43 20.68
N PHE A 171 -2.11 1.46 21.18
CA PHE A 171 -2.05 1.81 22.59
C PHE A 171 -2.95 3.01 22.92
N PRO A 172 -3.95 2.87 23.84
CA PRO A 172 -4.90 3.95 24.15
C PRO A 172 -4.27 5.23 24.67
N GLU A 173 -3.17 5.15 25.41
CA GLU A 173 -2.46 6.26 26.04
C GLU A 173 -1.68 7.14 25.05
N HIS A 174 -1.46 6.65 23.85
CA HIS A 174 -0.64 7.33 22.83
C HIS A 174 -1.44 7.90 21.65
N ILE A 175 -2.77 7.99 21.78
CA ILE A 175 -3.65 8.42 20.69
C ILE A 175 -3.50 9.90 20.37
N LYS A 176 -2.57 10.28 19.51
CA LYS A 176 -2.36 11.66 19.05
C LYS A 176 -2.15 11.70 17.52
N GLY A 177 -2.57 12.78 16.89
CA GLY A 177 -2.20 13.07 15.51
C GLY A 177 -2.50 11.95 14.53
N ILE A 178 -1.48 11.29 14.01
CA ILE A 178 -1.56 10.20 13.03
C ILE A 178 -2.31 8.99 13.61
N ASP A 179 -2.04 8.60 14.86
CA ASP A 179 -2.69 7.44 15.49
C ASP A 179 -4.21 7.61 15.57
N LYS A 180 -4.67 8.83 15.85
CA LYS A 180 -6.11 9.13 15.82
C LYS A 180 -6.72 8.95 14.43
N ALA A 181 -6.00 9.35 13.38
CA ALA A 181 -6.45 9.16 12.01
C ALA A 181 -6.49 7.68 11.63
N LEU A 182 -5.45 6.91 11.96
CA LEU A 182 -5.39 5.47 11.69
C LEU A 182 -6.49 4.70 12.45
N ARG A 183 -6.69 4.99 13.74
CA ARG A 183 -7.81 4.38 14.49
C ARG A 183 -9.17 4.69 13.86
N ARG A 184 -9.38 5.94 13.45
CA ARG A 184 -10.63 6.33 12.76
C ARG A 184 -10.79 5.57 11.45
N PHE A 185 -9.74 5.48 10.65
CA PHE A 185 -9.75 4.74 9.39
C PHE A 185 -10.06 3.26 9.62
N ASN A 186 -9.33 2.61 10.54
CA ASN A 186 -9.56 1.21 10.89
C ASN A 186 -11.00 0.96 11.36
N SER A 187 -11.55 1.86 12.19
CA SER A 187 -12.95 1.77 12.63
C SER A 187 -13.96 1.91 11.47
N LEU A 188 -13.70 2.80 10.52
CA LEU A 188 -14.55 2.96 9.33
C LEU A 188 -14.54 1.69 8.48
N VAL A 189 -13.36 1.10 8.26
CA VAL A 189 -13.22 -0.13 7.47
C VAL A 189 -13.93 -1.31 8.13
N TYR A 190 -13.78 -1.48 9.45
CA TYR A 190 -14.42 -2.59 10.17
C TYR A 190 -15.93 -2.41 10.36
N ALA A 191 -16.44 -1.17 10.30
CA ALA A 191 -17.87 -0.89 10.34
C ALA A 191 -18.57 -1.01 8.97
N GLU A 192 -17.80 -1.10 7.89
CA GLU A 192 -18.34 -1.17 6.52
C GLU A 192 -18.77 -2.61 6.19
N GLU A 193 -20.09 -2.83 6.09
CA GLU A 193 -20.66 -4.16 5.86
C GLU A 193 -20.32 -4.77 4.50
N SER A 194 -20.00 -3.94 3.51
CA SER A 194 -19.59 -4.42 2.17
C SER A 194 -18.16 -4.91 2.12
N LEU A 195 -17.36 -4.70 3.18
CA LEU A 195 -15.98 -5.15 3.26
C LEU A 195 -15.84 -6.37 4.17
N GLN A 196 -14.87 -7.21 3.85
CA GLN A 196 -14.36 -8.28 4.70
C GLN A 196 -12.91 -7.95 5.08
N PRO A 197 -12.67 -7.29 6.22
CA PRO A 197 -11.34 -6.84 6.62
C PRO A 197 -10.60 -7.89 7.44
N VAL A 198 -9.26 -7.86 7.34
CA VAL A 198 -8.33 -8.54 8.24
C VAL A 198 -7.09 -7.67 8.48
N MET A 199 -6.68 -7.55 9.74
CA MET A 199 -5.41 -6.91 10.10
C MET A 199 -4.31 -7.96 10.17
N ILE A 200 -3.19 -7.68 9.51
CA ILE A 200 -2.02 -8.56 9.42
C ILE A 200 -0.87 -7.83 10.12
N PRO A 201 -0.31 -8.41 11.19
CA PRO A 201 0.78 -7.79 11.93
C PRO A 201 2.12 -8.01 11.20
N LEU A 202 2.27 -7.41 10.04
CA LEU A 202 3.47 -7.41 9.21
C LEU A 202 3.99 -5.97 9.10
N SER A 203 5.29 -5.76 9.31
CA SER A 203 5.89 -4.40 9.37
C SER A 203 5.15 -3.51 10.40
N HIS A 204 4.66 -2.34 10.01
CA HIS A 204 3.85 -1.46 10.85
C HIS A 204 2.34 -1.75 10.75
N GLY A 205 2.00 -2.96 10.30
CA GLY A 205 0.63 -3.45 10.17
C GLY A 205 0.00 -3.22 8.80
N LEU A 206 -0.49 -4.30 8.22
CA LEU A 206 -1.27 -4.26 6.99
C LEU A 206 -2.76 -4.45 7.31
N LEU A 207 -3.63 -3.72 6.61
CA LEU A 207 -5.07 -3.97 6.59
C LEU A 207 -5.46 -4.45 5.19
N LEU A 208 -5.86 -5.70 5.11
CA LEU A 208 -6.36 -6.32 3.88
C LEU A 208 -7.88 -6.41 3.93
N CYS A 209 -8.54 -5.95 2.89
CA CYS A 209 -9.98 -6.07 2.73
C CYS A 209 -10.33 -6.72 1.39
N ARG A 210 -11.41 -7.48 1.36
CA ARG A 210 -12.10 -7.88 0.13
C ARG A 210 -13.48 -7.23 0.11
N LYS A 211 -13.83 -6.56 -0.99
CA LYS A 211 -15.22 -6.09 -1.18
C LYS A 211 -16.10 -7.27 -1.56
N LYS A 212 -17.22 -7.42 -0.86
CA LYS A 212 -18.20 -8.49 -1.15
C LYS A 212 -18.76 -8.29 -2.56
N GLU A 213 -19.09 -9.38 -3.20
CA GLU A 213 -19.89 -9.37 -4.41
C GLU A 213 -21.32 -8.91 -4.07
N ALA A 214 -21.96 -8.17 -4.97
CA ALA A 214 -23.32 -7.66 -4.76
C ALA A 214 -24.34 -8.80 -4.86
#